data_bf24e85f944b3a562f59d30226e34592
#
_entry.id   bf24e85f944b3a562f59d30226e34592
#
_cell.length_a   1.000
_cell.length_b   1.000
_cell.length_c   1.000
_cell.angle_alpha   90.00
_cell.angle_beta   90.00
_cell.angle_gamma   90.00
#
_symmetry.space_group_name_H-M   'P 1'
#
loop_
_entity.id
_entity.type
_entity.pdbx_description
1 polymer ?
#
loop_
_entity_poly.entity_id
_entity_poly.type
_entity_poly.pdbx_seq_one_letter_code
_entity_poly.pdbx_strand_id
1 'polypeptide(L)'
;WSNLPDDDFVMQDDKPWVMGEFVWTGFDYLGEPPPYDNFWPSRSSYFGMCDLAGLPKDRYYLYRSRWNTKDETLHILPHWTWPGREGEVTPVFVYTNYNSAELFVNGKSQGIQKKNNDTKQNRYRLMWMNVKYEPGTIKVVAYDDAGKVVAEKSVTTAGKPCGIRLEADRKTISANGDDLCYVTAT
;
A
#
# COMPACT_ATOMS: atom_id res chain seq x y z
N TRP A 1 -1.24 -5.97 19.16
CA TRP A 1 0.08 -6.53 19.47
C TRP A 1 1.20 -5.96 18.60
N SER A 2 0.92 -5.03 17.73
CA SER A 2 1.91 -4.29 16.93
C SER A 2 1.61 -2.81 17.04
N ASN A 3 2.66 -1.99 17.13
CA ASN A 3 2.52 -0.53 17.04
C ASN A 3 2.10 -0.14 15.61
N LEU A 4 1.41 0.98 15.50
CA LEU A 4 1.21 1.60 14.20
C LEU A 4 2.51 2.25 13.76
N PRO A 5 2.90 2.17 12.48
CA PRO A 5 4.10 2.85 11.97
C PRO A 5 4.13 4.35 12.28
N ASP A 6 2.96 4.96 12.37
CA ASP A 6 2.81 6.38 12.70
C ASP A 6 3.33 6.73 14.10
N ASP A 7 3.22 5.81 15.07
CA ASP A 7 3.76 6.01 16.42
C ASP A 7 5.29 6.02 16.40
N ASP A 8 5.88 5.09 15.65
CA ASP A 8 7.34 4.99 15.53
C ASP A 8 7.91 6.19 14.75
N PHE A 9 7.23 6.62 13.69
CA PHE A 9 7.62 7.81 12.93
C PHE A 9 7.58 9.09 13.78
N VAL A 10 6.54 9.27 14.59
CA VAL A 10 6.46 10.42 15.53
C VAL A 10 7.60 10.39 16.52
N MET A 11 7.95 9.21 17.03
CA MET A 11 9.10 9.06 17.93
C MET A 11 10.41 9.51 17.28
N GLN A 12 10.62 9.11 16.01
CA GLN A 12 11.82 9.50 15.25
C GLN A 12 11.87 10.99 14.94
N ASP A 13 10.72 11.59 14.60
CA ASP A 13 10.67 12.99 14.20
C ASP A 13 10.74 13.95 15.41
N ASP A 14 10.11 13.59 16.52
CA ASP A 14 9.94 14.49 17.66
C ASP A 14 10.98 14.28 18.75
N LYS A 15 11.77 13.20 18.69
CA LYS A 15 12.77 12.86 19.72
C LYS A 15 14.17 12.81 19.12
N PRO A 16 15.00 13.85 19.34
CA PRO A 16 16.33 13.95 18.72
C PRO A 16 17.33 12.88 19.14
N TRP A 17 17.01 12.13 20.21
CA TRP A 17 17.84 10.99 20.66
C TRP A 17 17.43 9.65 20.04
N VAL A 18 16.35 9.59 19.25
CA VAL A 18 15.94 8.38 18.52
C VAL A 18 16.63 8.37 17.17
N MET A 19 17.55 7.43 16.96
CA MET A 19 18.33 7.32 15.72
C MET A 19 17.56 6.70 14.56
N GLY A 20 16.53 5.90 14.83
CA GLY A 20 15.76 5.17 13.84
C GLY A 20 15.08 3.94 14.43
N GLU A 21 14.64 3.04 13.57
CA GLU A 21 13.98 1.79 13.94
C GLU A 21 14.43 0.62 13.05
N PHE A 22 14.26 -0.58 13.57
CA PHE A 22 14.32 -1.81 12.80
C PHE A 22 12.91 -2.40 12.74
N VAL A 23 12.37 -2.53 11.54
CA VAL A 23 11.01 -3.04 11.35
C VAL A 23 11.04 -4.56 11.27
N TRP A 24 10.26 -5.21 12.13
CA TRP A 24 9.98 -6.62 12.01
C TRP A 24 8.72 -6.82 11.16
N THR A 25 8.78 -7.31 9.94
CA THR A 25 9.96 -7.79 9.21
C THR A 25 9.85 -7.37 7.75
N GLY A 26 10.94 -7.52 6.97
CA GLY A 26 10.93 -7.18 5.55
C GLY A 26 10.00 -8.08 4.74
N PHE A 27 10.01 -9.40 5.02
CA PHE A 27 9.23 -10.41 4.32
C PHE A 27 8.43 -11.25 5.31
N ASP A 28 7.29 -11.78 4.87
CA ASP A 28 6.65 -12.89 5.57
C ASP A 28 7.58 -14.11 5.58
N TYR A 29 7.44 -14.97 6.57
CA TYR A 29 8.26 -16.16 6.71
C TYR A 29 7.42 -17.34 7.22
N LEU A 30 7.89 -18.55 6.95
CA LEU A 30 7.25 -19.79 7.38
C LEU A 30 7.59 -20.10 8.85
N GLY A 31 6.70 -20.84 9.52
CA GLY A 31 6.96 -21.38 10.85
C GLY A 31 6.51 -20.53 12.03
N GLU A 32 6.02 -19.33 11.81
CA GLU A 32 5.48 -18.44 12.86
C GLU A 32 3.95 -18.51 12.88
N PRO A 33 3.30 -19.15 13.88
CA PRO A 33 1.86 -19.26 13.96
C PRO A 33 1.13 -17.98 14.42
N PRO A 34 1.68 -17.14 15.32
CA PRO A 34 0.99 -15.93 15.74
C PRO A 34 0.79 -14.93 14.59
N PRO A 35 -0.26 -14.10 14.64
CA PRO A 35 -1.25 -13.96 15.72
C PRO A 35 -2.52 -14.82 15.53
N TYR A 36 -2.48 -15.85 14.72
CA TYR A 36 -3.64 -16.59 14.25
C TYR A 36 -3.80 -17.93 15.00
N ASP A 37 -3.71 -17.93 16.31
CA ASP A 37 -3.79 -19.13 17.16
C ASP A 37 -5.04 -19.99 16.90
N ASN A 38 -6.15 -19.33 16.50
CA ASN A 38 -7.41 -20.01 16.17
C ASN A 38 -7.46 -20.56 14.71
N PHE A 39 -6.43 -20.29 13.91
CA PHE A 39 -6.35 -20.69 12.51
C PHE A 39 -5.11 -21.55 12.23
N TRP A 40 -4.80 -22.42 13.17
CA TRP A 40 -3.69 -23.36 13.03
C TRP A 40 -3.96 -24.46 12.00
N PRO A 41 -2.97 -24.83 11.17
CA PRO A 41 -1.66 -24.20 11.07
C PRO A 41 -1.70 -22.89 10.27
N SER A 42 -1.04 -21.85 10.76
CA SER A 42 -0.81 -20.66 9.97
C SER A 42 0.11 -20.98 8.77
N ARG A 43 -0.21 -20.47 7.60
CA ARG A 43 0.57 -20.71 6.38
C ARG A 43 1.92 -20.00 6.43
N SER A 44 1.94 -18.82 7.03
CA SER A 44 3.12 -17.98 7.20
C SER A 44 2.90 -16.98 8.32
N SER A 45 3.95 -16.28 8.73
CA SER A 45 3.78 -15.00 9.41
C SER A 45 3.08 -14.00 8.47
N TYR A 46 2.56 -12.90 9.04
CA TYR A 46 1.96 -11.79 8.28
C TYR A 46 2.58 -10.45 8.65
N PHE A 47 3.75 -10.48 9.28
CA PHE A 47 4.48 -9.30 9.75
C PHE A 47 5.23 -8.57 8.63
N GLY A 48 5.51 -9.24 7.52
CA GLY A 48 6.30 -8.71 6.42
C GLY A 48 5.72 -7.45 5.82
N MET A 49 6.59 -6.55 5.40
CA MET A 49 6.24 -5.48 4.47
C MET A 49 5.94 -6.04 3.08
N CYS A 50 6.63 -7.11 2.71
CA CYS A 50 6.36 -7.93 1.54
C CYS A 50 5.84 -9.29 1.97
N ASP A 51 5.09 -9.95 1.10
CA ASP A 51 4.64 -11.31 1.30
C ASP A 51 5.75 -12.36 1.03
N LEU A 52 5.41 -13.65 1.09
CA LEU A 52 6.36 -14.75 0.83
C LEU A 52 6.95 -14.74 -0.60
N ALA A 53 6.22 -14.19 -1.55
CA ALA A 53 6.67 -14.07 -2.95
C ALA A 53 7.42 -12.76 -3.22
N GLY A 54 7.61 -11.91 -2.21
CA GLY A 54 8.25 -10.61 -2.34
C GLY A 54 7.34 -9.50 -2.85
N LEU A 55 6.02 -9.74 -2.95
CA LEU A 55 5.07 -8.71 -3.38
C LEU A 55 4.84 -7.70 -2.25
N PRO A 56 4.96 -6.39 -2.51
CA PRO A 56 4.83 -5.37 -1.50
C PRO A 56 3.38 -5.23 -1.04
N LYS A 57 3.18 -5.19 0.28
CA LYS A 57 1.90 -4.88 0.92
C LYS A 57 1.71 -3.37 1.08
N ASP A 58 0.51 -2.93 1.45
CA ASP A 58 0.23 -1.49 1.67
C ASP A 58 1.21 -0.86 2.67
N ARG A 59 1.57 -1.57 3.73
CA ARG A 59 2.54 -1.12 4.73
C ARG A 59 3.91 -0.79 4.13
N TYR A 60 4.38 -1.54 3.14
CA TYR A 60 5.61 -1.24 2.41
C TYR A 60 5.60 0.17 1.82
N TYR A 61 4.48 0.56 1.20
CA TYR A 61 4.36 1.88 0.57
C TYR A 61 4.29 3.02 1.59
N LEU A 62 3.77 2.78 2.80
CA LEU A 62 3.82 3.76 3.88
C LEU A 62 5.27 4.03 4.28
N TYR A 63 6.07 2.99 4.54
CA TYR A 63 7.49 3.15 4.85
C TYR A 63 8.26 3.75 3.68
N ARG A 64 8.01 3.29 2.45
CA ARG A 64 8.66 3.82 1.26
C ARG A 64 8.38 5.32 1.08
N SER A 65 7.15 5.75 1.32
CA SER A 65 6.78 7.17 1.21
C SER A 65 7.50 8.06 2.22
N ARG A 66 7.95 7.49 3.33
CA ARG A 66 8.67 8.19 4.40
C ARG A 66 10.19 8.13 4.22
N TRP A 67 10.72 6.97 3.87
CA TRP A 67 12.17 6.72 3.85
C TRP A 67 12.82 6.97 2.50
N ASN A 68 12.11 6.73 1.40
CA ASN A 68 12.64 6.98 0.07
C ASN A 68 12.26 8.37 -0.41
N THR A 69 13.22 9.30 -0.32
CA THR A 69 13.05 10.68 -0.76
C THR A 69 13.50 10.91 -2.22
N LYS A 70 14.07 9.88 -2.87
CA LYS A 70 14.59 10.00 -4.23
C LYS A 70 13.56 9.63 -5.29
N ASP A 71 12.81 8.56 -5.03
CA ASP A 71 11.83 8.05 -5.98
C ASP A 71 10.42 8.43 -5.55
N GLU A 72 9.59 8.67 -6.54
CA GLU A 72 8.18 8.91 -6.34
C GLU A 72 7.49 7.73 -5.65
N THR A 73 6.68 8.05 -4.67
CA THR A 73 5.73 7.11 -4.07
C THR A 73 4.34 7.72 -4.12
N LEU A 74 3.43 7.04 -4.82
CA LEU A 74 2.01 7.37 -4.84
C LEU A 74 1.22 6.05 -4.84
N HIS A 75 0.71 5.66 -3.67
CA HIS A 75 0.00 4.41 -3.46
C HIS A 75 -1.39 4.66 -2.90
N ILE A 76 -2.39 4.09 -3.57
CA ILE A 76 -3.81 4.21 -3.21
C ILE A 76 -4.24 2.91 -2.55
N LEU A 77 -4.90 3.00 -1.40
CA LEU A 77 -5.56 1.88 -0.74
C LEU A 77 -6.94 2.31 -0.23
N PRO A 78 -7.87 1.34 -0.13
CA PRO A 78 -7.80 -0.07 -0.51
C PRO A 78 -7.89 -0.25 -2.04
N HIS A 79 -7.90 -1.52 -2.50
CA HIS A 79 -8.31 -1.82 -3.86
C HIS A 79 -9.74 -1.32 -4.13
N TRP A 80 -10.11 -1.17 -5.42
CA TRP A 80 -11.41 -0.58 -5.77
C TRP A 80 -12.35 -1.57 -6.46
N THR A 81 -12.47 -2.78 -5.87
CA THR A 81 -13.37 -3.84 -6.35
C THR A 81 -14.12 -4.42 -5.15
N TRP A 82 -15.33 -3.92 -4.91
CA TRP A 82 -16.18 -4.29 -3.76
C TRP A 82 -17.61 -4.59 -4.22
N PRO A 83 -17.83 -5.71 -4.94
CA PRO A 83 -19.18 -6.04 -5.43
C PRO A 83 -20.16 -6.18 -4.26
N GLY A 84 -21.34 -5.57 -4.39
CA GLY A 84 -22.38 -5.58 -3.38
C GLY A 84 -22.23 -4.55 -2.27
N ARG A 85 -21.22 -3.63 -2.36
CA ARG A 85 -21.02 -2.54 -1.41
C ARG A 85 -21.24 -1.15 -2.02
N GLU A 86 -21.96 -1.09 -3.14
CA GLU A 86 -22.24 0.15 -3.85
C GLU A 86 -22.97 1.15 -2.94
N GLY A 87 -22.44 2.36 -2.82
CA GLY A 87 -22.96 3.42 -1.95
C GLY A 87 -22.50 3.36 -0.49
N GLU A 88 -21.85 2.28 -0.05
CA GLU A 88 -21.28 2.19 1.30
C GLU A 88 -20.03 3.08 1.43
N VAL A 89 -19.83 3.61 2.64
CA VAL A 89 -18.62 4.37 2.95
C VAL A 89 -17.40 3.43 2.92
N THR A 90 -16.46 3.76 2.05
CA THR A 90 -15.19 3.06 1.89
C THR A 90 -14.07 4.10 2.00
N PRO A 91 -13.44 4.26 3.17
CA PRO A 91 -12.35 5.21 3.34
C PRO A 91 -11.20 4.93 2.37
N VAL A 92 -10.64 5.98 1.80
CA VAL A 92 -9.49 5.91 0.90
C VAL A 92 -8.30 6.58 1.56
N PHE A 93 -7.17 5.87 1.57
CA PHE A 93 -5.90 6.36 2.06
C PHE A 93 -4.90 6.45 0.91
N VAL A 94 -3.99 7.41 1.01
CA VAL A 94 -2.91 7.58 0.04
C VAL A 94 -1.59 7.72 0.77
N TYR A 95 -0.66 6.82 0.44
CA TYR A 95 0.72 6.89 0.91
C TYR A 95 1.57 7.52 -0.17
N THR A 96 2.14 8.67 0.14
CA THR A 96 2.91 9.46 -0.82
C THR A 96 3.98 10.27 -0.10
N ASN A 97 5.08 10.56 -0.78
CA ASN A 97 6.09 11.51 -0.32
C ASN A 97 5.72 12.98 -0.62
N TYR A 98 4.63 13.23 -1.35
CA TYR A 98 4.09 14.57 -1.56
C TYR A 98 3.21 15.03 -0.39
N ASN A 99 3.09 16.36 -0.22
CA ASN A 99 2.36 16.94 0.90
C ASN A 99 0.85 17.05 0.67
N SER A 100 0.40 17.07 -0.59
CA SER A 100 -1.01 17.21 -0.91
C SER A 100 -1.41 16.43 -2.15
N ALA A 101 -2.66 16.00 -2.19
CA ALA A 101 -3.26 15.36 -3.35
C ALA A 101 -4.77 15.55 -3.37
N GLU A 102 -5.37 15.38 -4.54
CA GLU A 102 -6.80 15.36 -4.79
C GLU A 102 -7.24 13.96 -5.22
N LEU A 103 -8.33 13.49 -4.63
CA LEU A 103 -8.96 12.21 -4.97
C LEU A 103 -10.16 12.45 -5.88
N PHE A 104 -10.28 11.62 -6.89
CA PHE A 104 -11.44 11.58 -7.80
C PHE A 104 -12.05 10.18 -7.81
N VAL A 105 -13.38 10.12 -7.76
CA VAL A 105 -14.17 8.90 -8.00
C VAL A 105 -14.95 9.12 -9.29
N ASN A 106 -14.72 8.32 -10.31
CA ASN A 106 -15.36 8.43 -11.62
C ASN A 106 -15.29 9.87 -12.19
N GLY A 107 -14.14 10.53 -12.02
CA GLY A 107 -13.91 11.91 -12.46
C GLY A 107 -14.47 13.00 -11.54
N LYS A 108 -15.23 12.64 -10.51
CA LYS A 108 -15.77 13.60 -9.53
C LYS A 108 -14.80 13.77 -8.37
N SER A 109 -14.38 15.01 -8.13
CA SER A 109 -13.50 15.36 -7.01
C SER A 109 -14.12 15.02 -5.65
N GLN A 110 -13.31 14.44 -4.78
CA GLN A 110 -13.60 14.22 -3.36
C GLN A 110 -12.87 15.23 -2.47
N GLY A 111 -12.29 16.25 -3.09
CA GLY A 111 -11.53 17.31 -2.44
C GLY A 111 -10.04 17.01 -2.30
N ILE A 112 -9.30 18.07 -1.98
CA ILE A 112 -7.87 18.03 -1.72
C ILE A 112 -7.64 17.73 -0.25
N GLN A 113 -6.72 16.80 0.03
CA GLN A 113 -6.16 16.58 1.36
C GLN A 113 -4.71 17.05 1.41
N LYS A 114 -4.31 17.54 2.57
CA LYS A 114 -2.94 17.97 2.85
C LYS A 114 -2.47 17.35 4.15
N LYS A 115 -1.22 16.88 4.17
CA LYS A 115 -0.60 16.40 5.41
C LYS A 115 -0.55 17.54 6.43
N ASN A 116 -0.85 17.21 7.67
CA ASN A 116 -0.86 18.16 8.79
C ASN A 116 -0.54 17.43 10.11
N ASN A 117 -0.45 18.17 11.19
CA ASN A 117 -0.11 17.64 12.51
C ASN A 117 -1.34 17.44 13.43
N ASP A 118 -2.57 17.43 12.88
CA ASP A 118 -3.79 17.28 13.69
C ASP A 118 -3.86 15.90 14.35
N THR A 119 -3.42 14.89 13.62
CA THR A 119 -3.26 13.52 14.14
C THR A 119 -1.93 12.93 13.66
N LYS A 120 -1.46 11.87 14.34
CA LYS A 120 -0.28 11.12 13.90
C LYS A 120 -0.44 10.60 12.46
N GLN A 121 -1.64 10.10 12.13
CA GLN A 121 -1.93 9.57 10.80
C GLN A 121 -1.89 10.67 9.72
N ASN A 122 -2.48 11.83 9.99
CA ASN A 122 -2.50 12.96 9.04
C ASN A 122 -1.09 13.49 8.72
N ARG A 123 -0.13 13.25 9.60
CA ARG A 123 1.27 13.66 9.41
C ARG A 123 1.97 12.86 8.32
N TYR A 124 1.56 11.58 8.10
CA TYR A 124 2.28 10.65 7.23
C TYR A 124 1.48 10.14 6.04
N ARG A 125 0.17 10.38 6.01
CA ARG A 125 -0.71 9.93 4.93
C ARG A 125 -1.82 10.93 4.64
N LEU A 126 -2.44 10.79 3.48
CA LEU A 126 -3.65 11.54 3.11
C LEU A 126 -4.86 10.61 3.26
N MET A 127 -5.98 11.15 3.78
CA MET A 127 -7.13 10.33 4.14
C MET A 127 -8.44 10.99 3.71
N TRP A 128 -9.27 10.24 2.99
CA TRP A 128 -10.66 10.59 2.65
C TRP A 128 -11.59 9.58 3.32
N MET A 129 -12.16 9.95 4.47
CA MET A 129 -12.88 9.03 5.35
C MET A 129 -14.32 8.73 4.94
N ASN A 130 -14.92 9.57 4.08
CA ASN A 130 -16.35 9.51 3.75
C ASN A 130 -16.61 9.22 2.26
N VAL A 131 -15.66 8.60 1.57
CA VAL A 131 -15.82 8.23 0.17
C VAL A 131 -16.83 7.09 0.07
N LYS A 132 -17.84 7.26 -0.79
CA LYS A 132 -18.77 6.18 -1.10
C LYS A 132 -18.22 5.35 -2.26
N TYR A 133 -18.31 4.04 -2.10
CA TYR A 133 -17.93 3.13 -3.17
C TYR A 133 -18.89 3.24 -4.34
N GLU A 134 -18.34 3.51 -5.51
CA GLU A 134 -19.00 3.42 -6.81
C GLU A 134 -18.07 2.63 -7.73
N PRO A 135 -18.56 1.56 -8.41
CA PRO A 135 -17.75 0.86 -9.41
C PRO A 135 -17.22 1.82 -10.48
N GLY A 136 -15.99 1.60 -10.92
CA GLY A 136 -15.32 2.47 -11.88
C GLY A 136 -13.89 2.78 -11.46
N THR A 137 -13.46 4.02 -11.60
CA THR A 137 -12.07 4.41 -11.39
C THR A 137 -11.93 5.40 -10.26
N ILE A 138 -11.05 5.11 -9.29
CA ILE A 138 -10.50 6.12 -8.42
C ILE A 138 -9.17 6.60 -8.97
N LYS A 139 -8.96 7.92 -8.95
CA LYS A 139 -7.71 8.57 -9.39
C LYS A 139 -7.25 9.55 -8.33
N VAL A 140 -5.96 9.54 -8.07
CA VAL A 140 -5.28 10.51 -7.21
C VAL A 140 -4.32 11.33 -8.04
N VAL A 141 -4.36 12.64 -7.84
CA VAL A 141 -3.46 13.62 -8.43
C VAL A 141 -2.68 14.28 -7.30
N ALA A 142 -1.37 14.09 -7.27
CA ALA A 142 -0.50 14.69 -6.26
C ALA A 142 0.08 16.01 -6.74
N TYR A 143 0.28 16.93 -5.81
CA TYR A 143 0.76 18.28 -6.07
C TYR A 143 2.04 18.56 -5.27
N ASP A 144 2.92 19.36 -5.85
CA ASP A 144 4.02 19.99 -5.13
C ASP A 144 3.52 21.18 -4.27
N ASP A 145 4.43 21.78 -3.52
CA ASP A 145 4.09 22.91 -2.65
C ASP A 145 3.68 24.18 -3.42
N ALA A 146 3.97 24.25 -4.73
CA ALA A 146 3.53 25.31 -5.63
C ALA A 146 2.15 25.03 -6.25
N GLY A 147 1.55 23.87 -5.98
CA GLY A 147 0.26 23.47 -6.53
C GLY A 147 0.33 22.88 -7.95
N LYS A 148 1.54 22.58 -8.44
CA LYS A 148 1.72 21.92 -9.74
C LYS A 148 1.51 20.42 -9.60
N VAL A 149 0.85 19.82 -10.58
CA VAL A 149 0.71 18.36 -10.69
C VAL A 149 2.09 17.72 -10.88
N VAL A 150 2.41 16.76 -10.03
CA VAL A 150 3.70 16.04 -10.04
C VAL A 150 3.55 14.55 -10.25
N ALA A 151 2.40 13.97 -9.89
CA ALA A 151 2.15 12.55 -10.05
C ALA A 151 0.66 12.26 -10.16
N GLU A 152 0.32 11.18 -10.89
CA GLU A 152 -1.04 10.66 -10.96
C GLU A 152 -1.03 9.14 -10.86
N LYS A 153 -2.04 8.58 -10.19
CA LYS A 153 -2.28 7.13 -10.12
C LYS A 153 -3.75 6.83 -10.12
N SER A 154 -4.12 5.72 -10.76
CA SER A 154 -5.51 5.25 -10.81
C SER A 154 -5.60 3.79 -10.42
N VAL A 155 -6.74 3.42 -9.83
CA VAL A 155 -7.16 2.05 -9.56
C VAL A 155 -8.58 1.89 -10.10
N THR A 156 -8.83 0.82 -10.85
CA THR A 156 -10.13 0.60 -11.49
C THR A 156 -10.76 -0.68 -10.97
N THR A 157 -12.07 -0.66 -10.80
CA THR A 157 -12.87 -1.85 -10.45
C THR A 157 -12.66 -2.94 -11.50
N ALA A 158 -12.25 -4.12 -11.04
CA ALA A 158 -12.11 -5.28 -11.89
C ALA A 158 -13.47 -5.81 -12.35
N GLY A 159 -13.54 -6.25 -13.59
CA GLY A 159 -14.69 -7.00 -14.12
C GLY A 159 -14.72 -8.44 -13.62
N LYS A 160 -15.62 -9.24 -14.20
CA LYS A 160 -15.62 -10.69 -13.94
C LYS A 160 -14.33 -11.32 -14.47
N PRO A 161 -13.77 -12.33 -13.77
CA PRO A 161 -12.64 -13.10 -14.30
C PRO A 161 -12.97 -13.65 -15.70
N CYS A 162 -12.07 -13.46 -16.67
CA CYS A 162 -12.26 -13.88 -18.07
C CYS A 162 -11.22 -14.89 -18.53
N GLY A 163 -10.15 -15.10 -17.79
CA GLY A 163 -9.08 -16.03 -18.15
C GLY A 163 -7.95 -16.00 -17.15
N ILE A 164 -6.99 -16.89 -17.34
CA ILE A 164 -5.72 -16.90 -16.61
C ILE A 164 -4.60 -16.74 -17.65
N ARG A 165 -3.75 -15.74 -17.43
CA ARG A 165 -2.53 -15.53 -18.21
C ARG A 165 -1.33 -15.90 -17.37
N LEU A 166 -0.44 -16.70 -17.95
CA LEU A 166 0.81 -17.10 -17.30
C LEU A 166 1.99 -16.48 -18.05
N GLU A 167 2.86 -15.82 -17.33
CA GLU A 167 4.09 -15.23 -17.85
C GLU A 167 5.28 -15.73 -17.06
N ALA A 168 6.20 -16.44 -17.76
CA ALA A 168 7.46 -16.88 -17.19
C ALA A 168 8.53 -15.79 -17.33
N ASP A 169 9.37 -15.59 -16.32
CA ASP A 169 10.48 -14.64 -16.34
C ASP A 169 11.58 -15.04 -17.36
N ARG A 170 11.62 -16.32 -17.71
CA ARG A 170 12.54 -16.90 -18.69
C ARG A 170 11.92 -18.09 -19.42
N LYS A 171 12.39 -18.33 -20.64
CA LYS A 171 11.90 -19.43 -21.48
C LYS A 171 12.67 -20.74 -21.33
N THR A 172 13.83 -20.70 -20.72
CA THR A 172 14.73 -21.86 -20.60
C THR A 172 15.38 -21.83 -19.23
N ILE A 173 15.46 -22.98 -18.60
CA ILE A 173 16.20 -23.21 -17.34
C ILE A 173 17.20 -24.33 -17.54
N SER A 174 18.26 -24.35 -16.74
CA SER A 174 19.24 -25.42 -16.70
C SER A 174 18.73 -26.57 -15.84
N ALA A 175 18.87 -27.80 -16.31
CA ALA A 175 18.45 -28.98 -15.54
C ALA A 175 19.52 -29.41 -14.51
N ASN A 176 19.95 -28.46 -13.66
CA ASN A 176 21.03 -28.68 -12.66
C ASN A 176 20.53 -28.82 -11.23
N GLY A 177 19.20 -28.68 -11.00
CA GLY A 177 18.58 -28.73 -9.68
C GLY A 177 18.59 -27.39 -8.92
N ASP A 178 19.33 -26.39 -9.37
CA ASP A 178 19.49 -25.09 -8.69
C ASP A 178 18.83 -23.92 -9.44
N ASP A 179 18.59 -24.08 -10.74
CA ASP A 179 18.02 -23.01 -11.57
C ASP A 179 16.49 -22.92 -11.40
N LEU A 180 15.97 -21.70 -11.26
CA LEU A 180 14.56 -21.42 -10.99
C LEU A 180 13.93 -20.60 -12.11
N CYS A 181 12.64 -20.82 -12.34
CA CYS A 181 11.81 -19.97 -13.18
C CYS A 181 10.60 -19.51 -12.38
N TYR A 182 10.34 -18.20 -12.38
CA TYR A 182 9.19 -17.61 -11.73
C TYR A 182 8.08 -17.41 -12.76
N VAL A 183 6.88 -17.90 -12.45
CA VAL A 183 5.71 -17.76 -13.31
C VAL A 183 4.71 -16.85 -12.62
N THR A 184 4.43 -15.71 -13.24
CA THR A 184 3.38 -14.79 -12.80
C THR A 184 2.06 -15.19 -13.43
N ALA A 185 1.03 -15.38 -12.59
CA ALA A 185 -0.35 -15.62 -13.01
C ALA A 185 -1.17 -14.34 -12.83
N THR A 186 -1.87 -13.90 -13.88
CA THR A 186 -2.75 -12.73 -13.89
C THR A 186 -4.11 -13.06 -14.49
#